data_e6acc196396eab70ce2fa2e8e85872c2
#
_entry.id   e6acc196396eab70ce2fa2e8e85872c2
#
_cell.length_a   1.000
_cell.length_b   1.000
_cell.length_c   1.000
_cell.angle_alpha   90.00
_cell.angle_beta   90.00
_cell.angle_gamma   90.00
#
_symmetry.space_group_name_H-M   'P 1'
#
loop_
_entity.id
_entity.type
_entity.pdbx_description
1 polymer ?
#
loop_
_entity_poly.entity_id
_entity_poly.type
_entity_poly.pdbx_seq_one_letter_code
_entity_poly.pdbx_strand_id
1 'polypeptide(L)'
;MTQIFDNPADFADEALDGFVAANRGYVARVDGGVVRSTEVPAGQVALVVGGGSGHYPAFAGLVGPGLATASACGNMFASPAAGQVYRVAKAAHAGGGVLLSYGNYAGDVLHFGQAQLRLNAEGIETRTVLVTDDIASAPLDQIEKRRGIAGDLTVFKIAGAAAEAGLPLDDVERLAIRTNYRTRSLGVAFDGCTLPGAEAPLFTVPAGHMSLGLGIHGEPGISDHPMPTASELAELLVSKLLADKPDDAGTRVVAIVNGLGTVKYDELFLLFGKIEKLLTKAGLTVVEPECGELVTSLDMSGLSLTLLWLDEELERYWAAPADTPAFRKGNLAPRARRELAGPEAEKAADVERATAAAAALGRLAADFLGQVRDVVVEHEEELGRLDAIAGDGDHGIGMRRGVEASVAAAQQAAANDGGASPVRVLTAAGEAWSERAGGTSGALWGSAIIAAGQALGNRDSYSGEDAAVAVTAFTEAITALGKAELGDKTMVDALVPFRDAFLTAFDGGAEVGGSLAAAAAAATAAAERTAGLRPLKGRARPLAEKSLGHPDPGAVSFALIATRISASTSGPDTNTSSTASRLANPEPAEQGAQA
;
A
#
# COMPACT_ATOMS: atom_id res chain seq x y z
N MET A 1 -0.10 9.49 21.20
CA MET A 1 1.21 9.69 20.48
C MET A 1 2.08 8.46 20.66
N THR A 2 2.56 7.87 19.58
CA THR A 2 3.56 6.80 19.63
C THR A 2 4.85 7.34 20.23
N GLN A 3 5.32 6.76 21.35
CA GLN A 3 6.41 7.33 22.15
C GLN A 3 7.65 6.44 22.25
N ILE A 4 7.51 5.13 21.99
CA ILE A 4 8.61 4.17 22.14
C ILE A 4 9.09 3.78 20.75
N PHE A 5 10.23 4.31 20.34
CA PHE A 5 10.91 3.99 19.08
C PHE A 5 12.38 4.43 19.18
N ASP A 6 13.26 3.79 18.43
CA ASP A 6 14.64 4.23 18.24
C ASP A 6 14.71 5.14 17.00
N ASN A 7 14.63 4.56 15.80
CA ASN A 7 14.53 5.30 14.55
C ASN A 7 13.11 5.14 13.97
N PRO A 8 12.34 6.22 13.78
CA PRO A 8 10.99 6.12 13.20
C PRO A 8 10.95 5.37 11.87
N ALA A 9 12.02 5.46 11.07
CA ALA A 9 12.10 4.78 9.78
C ALA A 9 12.14 3.26 9.87
N ASP A 10 12.68 2.72 10.95
CA ASP A 10 12.88 1.28 11.15
C ASP A 10 11.80 0.67 12.07
N PHE A 11 10.92 1.52 12.62
CA PHE A 11 9.92 1.13 13.62
C PHE A 11 9.10 -0.11 13.21
N ALA A 12 8.64 -0.19 11.97
CA ALA A 12 7.80 -1.30 11.51
C ALA A 12 8.54 -2.64 11.53
N ASP A 13 9.79 -2.65 11.06
CA ASP A 13 10.63 -3.86 11.04
C ASP A 13 11.03 -4.27 12.45
N GLU A 14 11.48 -3.32 13.29
CA GLU A 14 11.85 -3.60 14.70
C GLU A 14 10.66 -4.09 15.52
N ALA A 15 9.48 -3.48 15.33
CA ALA A 15 8.25 -3.93 15.98
C ALA A 15 7.84 -5.34 15.52
N LEU A 16 8.00 -5.65 14.23
CA LEU A 16 7.72 -6.99 13.70
C LEU A 16 8.68 -8.03 14.25
N ASP A 17 9.98 -7.71 14.37
CA ASP A 17 10.97 -8.60 14.97
C ASP A 17 10.67 -8.86 16.45
N GLY A 18 10.30 -7.82 17.21
CA GLY A 18 9.82 -7.92 18.58
C GLY A 18 8.54 -8.77 18.72
N PHE A 19 7.58 -8.57 17.80
CA PHE A 19 6.37 -9.37 17.73
C PHE A 19 6.68 -10.86 17.51
N VAL A 20 7.55 -11.20 16.56
CA VAL A 20 7.96 -12.59 16.30
C VAL A 20 8.66 -13.19 17.50
N ALA A 21 9.57 -12.45 18.14
CA ALA A 21 10.26 -12.91 19.34
C ALA A 21 9.31 -13.24 20.49
N ALA A 22 8.26 -12.42 20.69
CA ALA A 22 7.24 -12.64 21.70
C ALA A 22 6.27 -13.78 21.34
N ASN A 23 6.06 -14.04 20.04
CA ASN A 23 5.04 -14.99 19.54
C ASN A 23 5.65 -16.16 18.75
N ARG A 24 6.90 -16.55 19.05
CA ARG A 24 7.64 -17.64 18.34
C ARG A 24 6.92 -18.99 18.32
N GLY A 25 5.93 -19.20 19.17
CA GLY A 25 5.07 -20.37 19.18
C GLY A 25 4.05 -20.39 18.05
N TYR A 26 3.70 -19.23 17.51
CA TYR A 26 2.67 -19.03 16.50
C TYR A 26 3.24 -18.66 15.15
N VAL A 27 4.25 -17.80 15.12
CA VAL A 27 4.79 -17.20 13.91
C VAL A 27 6.28 -17.33 13.82
N ALA A 28 6.77 -17.34 12.58
CA ALA A 28 8.19 -17.27 12.24
C ALA A 28 8.40 -16.16 11.21
N ARG A 29 9.54 -15.44 11.36
CA ARG A 29 9.93 -14.35 10.47
C ARG A 29 10.32 -14.90 9.10
N VAL A 30 9.81 -14.28 8.05
CA VAL A 30 10.30 -14.42 6.68
C VAL A 30 10.54 -13.03 6.11
N ASP A 31 11.31 -12.95 5.03
CA ASP A 31 11.55 -11.67 4.38
C ASP A 31 10.24 -11.08 3.84
N GLY A 32 9.88 -9.89 4.32
CA GLY A 32 8.64 -9.18 4.00
C GLY A 32 7.44 -9.50 4.90
N GLY A 33 7.58 -10.33 5.95
CA GLY A 33 6.46 -10.61 6.83
C GLY A 33 6.64 -11.80 7.76
N VAL A 34 5.56 -12.52 8.02
CA VAL A 34 5.53 -13.69 8.90
C VAL A 34 4.74 -14.83 8.28
N VAL A 35 5.12 -16.06 8.63
CA VAL A 35 4.34 -17.28 8.35
C VAL A 35 4.04 -17.99 9.67
N ARG A 36 3.01 -18.84 9.69
CA ARG A 36 2.73 -19.65 10.88
C ARG A 36 3.91 -20.61 11.17
N SER A 37 4.28 -20.72 12.46
CA SER A 37 5.39 -21.58 12.91
C SER A 37 5.05 -23.07 12.95
N THR A 38 3.77 -23.42 12.80
CA THR A 38 3.29 -24.80 12.76
C THR A 38 3.21 -25.31 11.34
N GLU A 39 3.33 -26.63 11.15
CA GLU A 39 3.20 -27.26 9.85
C GLU A 39 1.81 -27.00 9.22
N VAL A 40 1.83 -26.79 7.92
CA VAL A 40 0.64 -26.70 7.08
C VAL A 40 0.51 -28.04 6.34
N PRO A 41 -0.64 -28.72 6.42
CA PRO A 41 -0.84 -29.97 5.69
C PRO A 41 -0.57 -29.81 4.19
N ALA A 42 0.11 -30.79 3.60
CA ALA A 42 0.35 -30.80 2.16
C ALA A 42 -0.98 -30.75 1.39
N GLY A 43 -1.06 -29.89 0.38
CA GLY A 43 -2.27 -29.66 -0.39
C GLY A 43 -3.28 -28.69 0.25
N GLN A 44 -2.99 -28.13 1.43
CA GLN A 44 -3.83 -27.10 2.02
C GLN A 44 -3.65 -25.77 1.30
N VAL A 45 -4.74 -25.01 1.12
CA VAL A 45 -4.71 -23.65 0.61
C VAL A 45 -3.99 -22.73 1.61
N ALA A 46 -3.09 -21.89 1.14
CA ALA A 46 -2.45 -20.86 1.95
C ALA A 46 -3.25 -19.57 1.87
N LEU A 47 -3.88 -19.15 2.97
CA LEU A 47 -4.43 -17.79 3.08
C LEU A 47 -3.31 -16.83 3.47
N VAL A 48 -2.98 -15.90 2.59
CA VAL A 48 -1.98 -14.86 2.82
C VAL A 48 -2.68 -13.51 2.90
N VAL A 49 -2.63 -12.90 4.07
CA VAL A 49 -3.19 -11.59 4.34
C VAL A 49 -2.08 -10.55 4.39
N GLY A 50 -2.41 -9.27 4.43
CA GLY A 50 -1.39 -8.24 4.62
C GLY A 50 -1.86 -6.85 4.29
N GLY A 51 -0.96 -5.92 4.53
CA GLY A 51 -1.14 -4.49 4.38
C GLY A 51 -0.04 -3.73 5.11
N GLY A 52 -0.25 -2.44 5.35
CA GLY A 52 0.66 -1.61 6.14
C GLY A 52 0.73 -2.05 7.60
N SER A 53 1.87 -1.83 8.25
CA SER A 53 2.00 -1.90 9.70
C SER A 53 1.23 -0.76 10.37
N GLY A 54 0.90 -0.90 11.67
CA GLY A 54 0.13 0.10 12.42
C GLY A 54 -1.33 -0.31 12.69
N HIS A 55 -1.75 -1.48 12.21
CA HIS A 55 -3.12 -1.98 12.35
C HIS A 55 -3.24 -3.19 13.29
N TYR A 56 -2.17 -3.49 14.07
CA TYR A 56 -2.20 -4.67 14.96
C TYR A 56 -3.50 -4.75 15.78
N PRO A 57 -4.11 -5.94 15.88
CA PRO A 57 -3.76 -7.31 15.46
C PRO A 57 -3.64 -7.59 13.97
N ALA A 58 -4.39 -6.87 13.11
CA ALA A 58 -4.17 -6.99 11.68
C ALA A 58 -2.76 -6.47 11.34
N PHE A 59 -1.94 -7.20 10.59
CA PHE A 59 -2.31 -8.47 9.97
C PHE A 59 -1.55 -9.65 10.62
N ALA A 60 -0.32 -9.42 11.13
CA ALA A 60 0.57 -10.44 11.66
C ALA A 60 0.00 -11.18 12.89
N GLY A 61 -0.76 -10.49 13.75
CA GLY A 61 -1.42 -11.08 14.92
C GLY A 61 -2.51 -12.09 14.60
N LEU A 62 -2.96 -12.15 13.33
CA LEU A 62 -3.98 -13.07 12.85
C LEU A 62 -3.39 -14.31 12.15
N VAL A 63 -2.06 -14.50 12.19
CA VAL A 63 -1.40 -15.66 11.58
C VAL A 63 -1.37 -16.85 12.54
N GLY A 64 -1.98 -17.94 12.12
CA GLY A 64 -2.04 -19.20 12.88
C GLY A 64 -3.11 -20.17 12.36
N PRO A 65 -3.20 -21.37 12.93
CA PRO A 65 -4.20 -22.37 12.55
C PRO A 65 -5.64 -21.84 12.66
N GLY A 66 -6.46 -22.15 11.65
CA GLY A 66 -7.87 -21.73 11.61
C GLY A 66 -8.10 -20.28 11.20
N LEU A 67 -7.01 -19.53 10.86
CA LEU A 67 -7.05 -18.18 10.34
C LEU A 67 -5.99 -18.01 9.23
N ALA A 68 -5.15 -16.98 9.23
CA ALA A 68 -4.18 -16.79 8.16
C ALA A 68 -2.99 -17.74 8.23
N THR A 69 -2.50 -18.18 7.08
CA THR A 69 -1.27 -18.98 6.96
C THR A 69 -0.03 -18.10 7.04
N ALA A 70 -0.13 -16.87 6.53
CA ALA A 70 0.95 -15.90 6.53
C ALA A 70 0.41 -14.46 6.43
N SER A 71 1.26 -13.50 6.75
CA SER A 71 0.99 -12.08 6.55
C SER A 71 2.18 -11.38 5.92
N ALA A 72 1.95 -10.67 4.82
CA ALA A 72 2.90 -9.71 4.28
C ALA A 72 2.74 -8.37 5.02
N CYS A 73 3.85 -7.86 5.56
CA CYS A 73 3.85 -6.69 6.44
C CYS A 73 4.62 -5.55 5.77
N GLY A 74 3.91 -4.48 5.44
CA GLY A 74 4.48 -3.25 4.90
C GLY A 74 5.03 -2.32 5.99
N ASN A 75 5.53 -1.16 5.58
CA ASN A 75 5.90 -0.09 6.50
C ASN A 75 4.64 0.54 7.12
N MET A 76 4.82 1.54 8.00
CA MET A 76 3.69 2.19 8.69
C MET A 76 2.71 2.76 7.66
N PHE A 77 1.45 2.27 7.71
CA PHE A 77 0.35 2.61 6.80
C PHE A 77 0.66 2.50 5.30
N ALA A 78 1.71 1.77 4.94
CA ALA A 78 2.12 1.58 3.56
C ALA A 78 2.06 0.10 3.16
N SER A 79 1.53 -0.18 1.98
CA SER A 79 1.45 -1.53 1.43
C SER A 79 2.83 -2.20 1.37
N PRO A 80 2.94 -3.51 1.66
CA PRO A 80 4.15 -4.27 1.40
C PRO A 80 4.46 -4.30 -0.10
N ALA A 81 5.74 -4.27 -0.45
CA ALA A 81 6.16 -4.35 -1.85
C ALA A 81 5.82 -5.72 -2.47
N ALA A 82 5.65 -5.76 -3.78
CA ALA A 82 5.28 -6.99 -4.50
C ALA A 82 6.26 -8.14 -4.27
N GLY A 83 7.58 -7.83 -4.17
CA GLY A 83 8.61 -8.81 -3.83
C GLY A 83 8.43 -9.42 -2.45
N GLN A 84 8.05 -8.61 -1.45
CA GLN A 84 7.76 -9.06 -0.09
C GLN A 84 6.53 -9.97 -0.08
N VAL A 85 5.42 -9.55 -0.70
CA VAL A 85 4.19 -10.37 -0.82
C VAL A 85 4.49 -11.71 -1.49
N TYR A 86 5.25 -11.67 -2.60
CA TYR A 86 5.66 -12.88 -3.32
C TYR A 86 6.45 -13.84 -2.43
N ARG A 87 7.49 -13.37 -1.70
CA ARG A 87 8.31 -14.22 -0.84
C ARG A 87 7.52 -14.81 0.32
N VAL A 88 6.66 -14.02 0.94
CA VAL A 88 5.76 -14.48 2.02
C VAL A 88 4.79 -15.54 1.50
N ALA A 89 4.13 -15.31 0.37
CA ALA A 89 3.19 -16.25 -0.23
C ALA A 89 3.87 -17.56 -0.65
N LYS A 90 5.05 -17.48 -1.26
CA LYS A 90 5.85 -18.65 -1.62
C LYS A 90 6.28 -19.46 -0.40
N ALA A 91 6.68 -18.79 0.70
CA ALA A 91 7.01 -19.43 1.97
C ALA A 91 5.79 -20.07 2.66
N ALA A 92 4.60 -19.55 2.45
CA ALA A 92 3.36 -20.09 3.00
C ALA A 92 2.78 -21.26 2.20
N HIS A 93 3.08 -21.35 0.89
CA HIS A 93 2.48 -22.30 -0.04
C HIS A 93 2.76 -23.74 0.35
N ALA A 94 1.70 -24.56 0.41
CA ALA A 94 1.75 -25.98 0.78
C ALA A 94 1.18 -26.92 -0.31
N GLY A 95 1.06 -26.45 -1.55
CA GLY A 95 0.59 -27.24 -2.70
C GLY A 95 -0.90 -27.07 -3.06
N GLY A 96 -1.72 -26.46 -2.21
CA GLY A 96 -3.16 -26.25 -2.45
C GLY A 96 -3.51 -24.91 -3.14
N GLY A 97 -2.50 -24.14 -3.58
CA GLY A 97 -2.68 -22.79 -4.08
C GLY A 97 -2.63 -21.74 -2.98
N VAL A 98 -2.76 -20.47 -3.39
CA VAL A 98 -2.70 -19.30 -2.51
C VAL A 98 -3.94 -18.43 -2.71
N LEU A 99 -4.60 -18.05 -1.62
CA LEU A 99 -5.57 -16.97 -1.61
C LEU A 99 -4.94 -15.74 -0.96
N LEU A 100 -4.80 -14.66 -1.71
CA LEU A 100 -4.41 -13.33 -1.21
C LEU A 100 -5.67 -12.60 -0.76
N SER A 101 -5.69 -12.03 0.45
CA SER A 101 -6.82 -11.21 0.90
C SER A 101 -6.35 -10.04 1.75
N TYR A 102 -6.88 -8.86 1.48
CA TYR A 102 -6.47 -7.58 2.07
C TYR A 102 -7.55 -6.53 1.84
N GLY A 103 -7.49 -5.43 2.58
CA GLY A 103 -8.37 -4.29 2.39
C GLY A 103 -8.18 -3.63 1.01
N ASN A 104 -9.25 -3.19 0.38
CA ASN A 104 -9.24 -2.62 -0.96
C ASN A 104 -8.60 -1.23 -0.99
N TYR A 105 -7.27 -1.17 -0.95
CA TYR A 105 -6.47 0.04 -1.09
C TYR A 105 -5.60 -0.02 -2.34
N ALA A 106 -5.40 1.11 -3.01
CA ALA A 106 -4.72 1.17 -4.30
C ALA A 106 -3.29 0.59 -4.27
N GLY A 107 -2.53 0.87 -3.21
CA GLY A 107 -1.17 0.33 -3.04
C GLY A 107 -1.17 -1.19 -2.94
N ASP A 108 -2.08 -1.74 -2.10
CA ASP A 108 -2.19 -3.20 -1.92
C ASP A 108 -2.63 -3.90 -3.19
N VAL A 109 -3.64 -3.35 -3.89
CA VAL A 109 -4.10 -3.90 -5.17
C VAL A 109 -2.97 -3.98 -6.20
N LEU A 110 -2.10 -2.98 -6.26
CA LEU A 110 -0.95 -2.96 -7.17
C LEU A 110 0.11 -4.01 -6.77
N HIS A 111 0.54 -4.00 -5.52
CA HIS A 111 1.64 -4.86 -5.07
C HIS A 111 1.23 -6.34 -4.98
N PHE A 112 0.08 -6.63 -4.40
CA PHE A 112 -0.43 -8.01 -4.33
C PHE A 112 -0.78 -8.54 -5.71
N GLY A 113 -1.32 -7.70 -6.60
CA GLY A 113 -1.59 -8.08 -8.00
C GLY A 113 -0.33 -8.46 -8.76
N GLN A 114 0.78 -7.73 -8.60
CA GLN A 114 2.07 -8.09 -9.18
C GLN A 114 2.62 -9.40 -8.61
N ALA A 115 2.51 -9.60 -7.30
CA ALA A 115 2.92 -10.84 -6.66
C ALA A 115 2.09 -12.04 -7.17
N GLN A 116 0.77 -11.87 -7.33
CA GLN A 116 -0.12 -12.88 -7.90
C GLN A 116 0.32 -13.29 -9.32
N LEU A 117 0.60 -12.29 -10.18
CA LEU A 117 1.07 -12.57 -11.54
C LEU A 117 2.37 -13.39 -11.54
N ARG A 118 3.33 -13.05 -10.66
CA ARG A 118 4.60 -13.76 -10.53
C ARG A 118 4.40 -15.19 -10.02
N LEU A 119 3.58 -15.39 -9.00
CA LEU A 119 3.27 -16.73 -8.45
C LEU A 119 2.60 -17.62 -9.51
N ASN A 120 1.62 -17.09 -10.24
CA ASN A 120 0.95 -17.79 -11.31
C ASN A 120 1.90 -18.17 -12.46
N ALA A 121 2.84 -17.29 -12.81
CA ALA A 121 3.87 -17.58 -13.82
C ALA A 121 4.82 -18.73 -13.39
N GLU A 122 5.00 -18.93 -12.08
CA GLU A 122 5.77 -20.06 -11.52
C GLU A 122 4.92 -21.34 -11.32
N GLY A 123 3.66 -21.32 -11.71
CA GLY A 123 2.74 -22.47 -11.58
C GLY A 123 2.12 -22.61 -10.18
N ILE A 124 2.22 -21.60 -9.33
CA ILE A 124 1.53 -21.54 -8.03
C ILE A 124 0.19 -20.84 -8.26
N GLU A 125 -0.89 -21.63 -8.34
CA GLU A 125 -2.23 -21.04 -8.52
C GLU A 125 -2.53 -20.05 -7.39
N THR A 126 -2.72 -18.79 -7.77
CA THR A 126 -2.92 -17.69 -6.81
C THR A 126 -4.11 -16.84 -7.24
N ARG A 127 -5.00 -16.58 -6.29
CA ARG A 127 -6.20 -15.75 -6.47
C ARG A 127 -6.25 -14.65 -5.42
N THR A 128 -7.09 -13.63 -5.65
CA THR A 128 -7.24 -12.48 -4.75
C THR A 128 -8.71 -12.21 -4.44
N VAL A 129 -9.00 -11.96 -3.17
CA VAL A 129 -10.28 -11.43 -2.70
C VAL A 129 -10.03 -10.15 -1.93
N LEU A 130 -10.54 -9.04 -2.46
CA LEU A 130 -10.50 -7.72 -1.84
C LEU A 130 -11.61 -7.59 -0.78
N VAL A 131 -11.29 -6.99 0.35
CA VAL A 131 -12.30 -6.66 1.37
C VAL A 131 -12.81 -5.25 1.13
N THR A 132 -14.15 -5.10 1.08
CA THR A 132 -14.86 -3.88 0.67
C THR A 132 -16.03 -3.57 1.60
N ASP A 133 -15.80 -3.63 2.91
CA ASP A 133 -16.85 -3.56 3.94
C ASP A 133 -17.24 -2.14 4.36
N ASP A 134 -16.39 -1.13 4.14
CA ASP A 134 -16.59 0.25 4.61
C ASP A 134 -17.67 0.98 3.83
N ILE A 135 -18.88 1.07 4.41
CA ILE A 135 -20.04 1.73 3.77
C ILE A 135 -19.89 3.24 3.60
N ALA A 136 -18.94 3.86 4.33
CA ALA A 136 -18.69 5.29 4.24
C ALA A 136 -17.90 5.69 2.99
N SER A 137 -17.13 4.77 2.42
CA SER A 137 -16.16 5.08 1.37
C SER A 137 -16.73 5.07 -0.05
N ALA A 138 -17.84 4.36 -0.30
CA ALA A 138 -18.58 4.41 -1.56
C ALA A 138 -20.03 3.92 -1.38
N PRO A 139 -20.96 4.35 -2.25
CA PRO A 139 -22.37 3.95 -2.18
C PRO A 139 -22.57 2.46 -2.52
N LEU A 140 -23.79 1.96 -2.26
CA LEU A 140 -24.14 0.54 -2.40
C LEU A 140 -24.00 0.01 -3.83
N ASP A 141 -24.27 0.84 -4.83
CA ASP A 141 -24.11 0.50 -6.26
C ASP A 141 -22.65 0.53 -6.74
N GLN A 142 -21.69 0.80 -5.85
CA GLN A 142 -20.25 0.84 -6.11
C GLN A 142 -19.46 0.12 -5.00
N ILE A 143 -19.99 -1.01 -4.49
CA ILE A 143 -19.38 -1.78 -3.41
C ILE A 143 -17.91 -2.13 -3.72
N GLU A 144 -17.60 -2.43 -4.97
CA GLU A 144 -16.25 -2.78 -5.41
C GLU A 144 -15.22 -1.64 -5.24
N LYS A 145 -15.68 -0.41 -4.97
CA LYS A 145 -14.82 0.76 -4.70
C LYS A 145 -14.66 1.05 -3.22
N ARG A 146 -15.38 0.34 -2.37
CA ARG A 146 -15.29 0.51 -0.92
C ARG A 146 -13.92 0.09 -0.41
N ARG A 147 -13.46 0.76 0.64
CA ARG A 147 -12.26 0.35 1.40
C ARG A 147 -12.55 -0.89 2.25
N GLY A 148 -11.49 -1.62 2.61
CA GLY A 148 -11.53 -2.64 3.66
C GLY A 148 -11.12 -2.02 4.99
N ILE A 149 -11.87 -2.33 6.05
CA ILE A 149 -11.54 -1.95 7.43
C ILE A 149 -11.69 -3.18 8.37
N ALA A 150 -12.44 -3.12 9.46
CA ALA A 150 -12.54 -4.24 10.39
C ALA A 150 -13.26 -5.50 9.84
N GLY A 151 -13.94 -5.40 8.69
CA GLY A 151 -14.47 -6.54 7.94
C GLY A 151 -13.39 -7.48 7.41
N ASP A 152 -12.14 -7.04 7.33
CA ASP A 152 -10.98 -7.89 7.08
C ASP A 152 -11.00 -9.15 7.95
N LEU A 153 -11.26 -9.00 9.25
CA LEU A 153 -11.31 -10.14 10.18
C LEU A 153 -12.36 -11.18 9.80
N THR A 154 -13.54 -10.76 9.33
CA THR A 154 -14.62 -11.70 8.97
C THR A 154 -14.22 -12.54 7.77
N VAL A 155 -13.68 -11.92 6.73
CA VAL A 155 -13.23 -12.59 5.51
C VAL A 155 -12.06 -13.51 5.81
N PHE A 156 -11.04 -13.03 6.54
CA PHE A 156 -9.86 -13.82 6.88
C PHE A 156 -10.22 -15.01 7.76
N LYS A 157 -11.11 -14.83 8.75
CA LYS A 157 -11.53 -15.91 9.66
C LYS A 157 -12.27 -17.03 8.92
N ILE A 158 -13.21 -16.68 8.05
CA ILE A 158 -14.00 -17.68 7.32
C ILE A 158 -13.15 -18.37 6.26
N ALA A 159 -12.36 -17.61 5.47
CA ALA A 159 -11.45 -18.18 4.48
C ALA A 159 -10.38 -19.07 5.13
N GLY A 160 -9.79 -18.63 6.24
CA GLY A 160 -8.80 -19.39 6.98
C GLY A 160 -9.36 -20.67 7.58
N ALA A 161 -10.57 -20.62 8.13
CA ALA A 161 -11.24 -21.81 8.66
C ALA A 161 -11.61 -22.81 7.55
N ALA A 162 -12.01 -22.34 6.38
CA ALA A 162 -12.28 -23.18 5.21
C ALA A 162 -10.99 -23.85 4.70
N ALA A 163 -9.90 -23.10 4.60
CA ALA A 163 -8.59 -23.64 4.26
C ALA A 163 -8.10 -24.67 5.28
N GLU A 164 -8.28 -24.39 6.58
CA GLU A 164 -7.92 -25.30 7.67
C GLU A 164 -8.75 -26.60 7.66
N ALA A 165 -10.01 -26.51 7.18
CA ALA A 165 -10.87 -27.68 6.96
C ALA A 165 -10.48 -28.49 5.72
N GLY A 166 -9.47 -28.06 4.95
CA GLY A 166 -8.97 -28.75 3.76
C GLY A 166 -9.81 -28.53 2.49
N LEU A 167 -10.58 -27.44 2.43
CA LEU A 167 -11.32 -27.10 1.22
C LEU A 167 -10.36 -26.69 0.08
N PRO A 168 -10.72 -27.01 -1.18
CA PRO A 168 -9.96 -26.57 -2.36
C PRO A 168 -10.05 -25.04 -2.54
N LEU A 169 -9.12 -24.46 -3.31
CA LEU A 169 -9.01 -23.02 -3.53
C LEU A 169 -10.31 -22.40 -4.05
N ASP A 170 -11.04 -23.06 -4.95
CA ASP A 170 -12.34 -22.60 -5.47
C ASP A 170 -13.36 -22.35 -4.36
N ASP A 171 -13.44 -23.25 -3.37
CA ASP A 171 -14.39 -23.14 -2.27
C ASP A 171 -13.93 -22.08 -1.24
N VAL A 172 -12.62 -21.99 -0.96
CA VAL A 172 -12.07 -20.98 -0.07
C VAL A 172 -12.31 -19.59 -0.64
N GLU A 173 -12.05 -19.38 -1.94
CA GLU A 173 -12.33 -18.13 -2.64
C GLU A 173 -13.82 -17.79 -2.63
N ARG A 174 -14.68 -18.75 -2.99
CA ARG A 174 -16.14 -18.58 -2.98
C ARG A 174 -16.65 -18.13 -1.61
N LEU A 175 -16.17 -18.73 -0.53
CA LEU A 175 -16.54 -18.37 0.83
C LEU A 175 -16.02 -16.97 1.21
N ALA A 176 -14.80 -16.64 0.83
CA ALA A 176 -14.24 -15.31 1.07
C ALA A 176 -15.05 -14.22 0.35
N ILE A 177 -15.37 -14.42 -0.94
CA ILE A 177 -16.21 -13.49 -1.74
C ILE A 177 -17.58 -13.33 -1.10
N ARG A 178 -18.22 -14.44 -0.71
CA ARG A 178 -19.54 -14.43 -0.08
C ARG A 178 -19.52 -13.72 1.27
N THR A 179 -18.47 -13.94 2.06
CA THR A 179 -18.29 -13.26 3.35
C THR A 179 -18.14 -11.77 3.15
N ASN A 180 -17.29 -11.34 2.21
CA ASN A 180 -17.12 -9.93 1.89
C ASN A 180 -18.45 -9.29 1.46
N TYR A 181 -19.19 -9.92 0.56
CA TYR A 181 -20.51 -9.44 0.12
C TYR A 181 -21.49 -9.25 1.28
N ARG A 182 -21.41 -10.07 2.33
CA ARG A 182 -22.31 -10.06 3.50
C ARG A 182 -21.77 -9.28 4.69
N THR A 183 -20.63 -8.62 4.55
CA THR A 183 -20.00 -7.80 5.61
C THR A 183 -20.20 -6.32 5.34
N ARG A 184 -20.54 -5.56 6.39
CA ARG A 184 -20.64 -4.09 6.37
C ARG A 184 -19.99 -3.52 7.61
N SER A 185 -19.21 -2.47 7.44
CA SER A 185 -18.57 -1.76 8.54
C SER A 185 -18.78 -0.26 8.44
N LEU A 186 -18.80 0.39 9.60
CA LEU A 186 -18.83 1.85 9.70
C LEU A 186 -17.98 2.28 10.89
N GLY A 187 -17.01 3.15 10.64
CA GLY A 187 -16.11 3.70 11.65
C GLY A 187 -16.48 5.11 12.09
N VAL A 188 -16.04 5.47 13.30
CA VAL A 188 -16.03 6.84 13.82
C VAL A 188 -14.69 7.11 14.48
N ALA A 189 -14.21 8.36 14.37
CA ALA A 189 -13.03 8.81 15.10
C ALA A 189 -13.37 10.02 15.97
N PHE A 190 -12.73 10.09 17.13
CA PHE A 190 -12.85 11.18 18.10
C PHE A 190 -11.58 12.04 18.11
N ASP A 191 -10.44 11.46 17.69
CA ASP A 191 -9.17 12.14 17.50
C ASP A 191 -8.28 11.35 16.53
N GLY A 192 -7.21 11.99 16.02
CA GLY A 192 -6.29 11.42 15.05
C GLY A 192 -5.32 10.41 15.63
N CYS A 193 -4.53 9.80 14.74
CA CYS A 193 -3.41 8.92 15.08
C CYS A 193 -2.07 9.59 14.77
N THR A 194 -1.01 9.18 15.49
CA THR A 194 0.31 9.78 15.40
C THR A 194 1.33 8.74 14.95
N LEU A 195 1.98 8.99 13.83
CA LEU A 195 3.08 8.15 13.36
C LEU A 195 4.27 8.20 14.33
N PRO A 196 5.11 7.15 14.39
CA PRO A 196 6.34 7.19 15.16
C PRO A 196 7.22 8.37 14.75
N GLY A 197 7.64 9.18 15.72
CA GLY A 197 8.48 10.35 15.51
C GLY A 197 7.77 11.60 14.98
N ALA A 198 6.48 11.54 14.67
CA ALA A 198 5.71 12.72 14.26
C ALA A 198 5.38 13.62 15.46
N GLU A 199 5.46 14.93 15.25
CA GLU A 199 5.14 15.96 16.27
C GLU A 199 3.63 16.21 16.40
N ALA A 200 2.85 15.87 15.38
CA ALA A 200 1.41 16.07 15.31
C ALA A 200 0.70 14.82 14.75
N PRO A 201 -0.59 14.62 15.06
CA PRO A 201 -1.37 13.56 14.45
C PRO A 201 -1.57 13.81 12.94
N LEU A 202 -1.80 12.73 12.17
CA LEU A 202 -2.05 12.78 10.73
C LEU A 202 -3.29 13.60 10.37
N PHE A 203 -4.27 13.65 11.27
CA PHE A 203 -5.47 14.45 11.14
C PHE A 203 -6.00 14.82 12.52
N THR A 204 -6.92 15.76 12.59
CA THR A 204 -7.58 16.18 13.83
C THR A 204 -9.10 16.18 13.66
N VAL A 205 -9.79 15.85 14.74
CA VAL A 205 -11.25 16.02 14.85
C VAL A 205 -11.52 17.26 15.71
N PRO A 206 -12.48 18.13 15.37
CA PRO A 206 -12.78 19.29 16.20
C PRO A 206 -13.13 18.90 17.62
N ALA A 207 -12.66 19.66 18.60
CA ALA A 207 -12.92 19.37 20.01
C ALA A 207 -14.43 19.25 20.32
N GLY A 208 -14.82 18.19 21.03
CA GLY A 208 -16.23 17.90 21.34
C GLY A 208 -17.04 17.37 20.13
N HIS A 209 -16.38 16.93 19.09
CA HIS A 209 -16.99 16.31 17.92
C HIS A 209 -16.47 14.90 17.68
N MET A 210 -17.16 14.17 16.81
CA MET A 210 -16.69 12.94 16.18
C MET A 210 -16.74 13.09 14.66
N SER A 211 -15.85 12.40 13.94
CA SER A 211 -15.88 12.27 12.49
C SER A 211 -16.47 10.92 12.11
N LEU A 212 -17.55 10.91 11.33
CA LEU A 212 -18.24 9.69 10.89
C LEU A 212 -17.64 9.17 9.58
N GLY A 213 -17.32 7.89 9.52
CA GLY A 213 -16.82 7.23 8.31
C GLY A 213 -15.37 7.54 7.99
N LEU A 214 -14.59 8.01 8.96
CA LEU A 214 -13.16 8.23 8.81
C LEU A 214 -12.43 6.89 8.66
N GLY A 215 -11.50 6.82 7.69
CA GLY A 215 -10.75 5.60 7.39
C GLY A 215 -9.61 5.33 8.35
N ILE A 216 -9.08 4.11 8.33
CA ILE A 216 -8.03 3.64 9.26
C ILE A 216 -6.62 4.22 8.96
N HIS A 217 -6.44 4.94 7.86
CA HIS A 217 -5.22 5.70 7.55
C HIS A 217 -5.46 7.22 7.61
N GLY A 218 -6.57 7.67 8.20
CA GLY A 218 -6.94 9.08 8.26
C GLY A 218 -7.63 9.61 7.00
N GLU A 219 -8.16 8.73 6.14
CA GLU A 219 -8.96 9.16 5.00
C GLU A 219 -10.21 9.90 5.50
N PRO A 220 -10.59 11.02 4.84
CA PRO A 220 -11.68 11.87 5.30
C PRO A 220 -12.98 11.11 5.56
N GLY A 221 -13.65 11.46 6.65
CA GLY A 221 -15.00 11.00 6.97
C GLY A 221 -16.08 11.63 6.08
N ILE A 222 -17.31 11.16 6.25
CA ILE A 222 -18.48 11.69 5.53
C ILE A 222 -18.88 13.05 6.14
N SER A 223 -18.84 13.17 7.47
CA SER A 223 -19.31 14.36 8.20
C SER A 223 -18.83 14.36 9.66
N ASP A 224 -18.68 15.57 10.20
CA ASP A 224 -18.42 15.77 11.61
C ASP A 224 -19.73 16.04 12.37
N HIS A 225 -19.85 15.48 13.57
CA HIS A 225 -21.00 15.59 14.45
C HIS A 225 -20.57 15.98 15.87
N PRO A 226 -21.38 16.70 16.63
CA PRO A 226 -21.16 16.85 18.07
C PRO A 226 -21.00 15.47 18.74
N MET A 227 -20.19 15.39 19.79
CA MET A 227 -19.95 14.14 20.51
C MET A 227 -21.26 13.55 21.04
N PRO A 228 -21.69 12.37 20.59
CA PRO A 228 -22.96 11.77 20.99
C PRO A 228 -22.82 11.03 22.33
N THR A 229 -23.94 10.73 22.95
CA THR A 229 -23.98 9.70 24.01
C THR A 229 -23.76 8.30 23.40
N ALA A 230 -23.38 7.33 24.22
CA ALA A 230 -23.21 5.95 23.75
C ALA A 230 -24.50 5.35 23.15
N SER A 231 -25.68 5.80 23.57
CA SER A 231 -26.96 5.36 23.00
C SER A 231 -27.18 5.93 21.59
N GLU A 232 -26.95 7.23 21.43
CA GLU A 232 -27.06 7.90 20.12
C GLU A 232 -26.05 7.36 19.13
N LEU A 233 -24.81 7.09 19.58
CA LEU A 233 -23.77 6.47 18.74
C LEU A 233 -24.18 5.07 18.28
N ALA A 234 -24.70 4.23 19.20
CA ALA A 234 -25.19 2.90 18.86
C ALA A 234 -26.34 2.96 17.84
N GLU A 235 -27.31 3.87 18.03
CA GLU A 235 -28.44 4.06 17.10
C GLU A 235 -27.96 4.50 15.72
N LEU A 236 -27.02 5.44 15.66
CA LEU A 236 -26.42 5.92 14.40
C LEU A 236 -25.73 4.78 13.64
N LEU A 237 -24.84 4.05 14.29
CA LEU A 237 -24.07 2.97 13.65
C LEU A 237 -25.00 1.85 13.18
N VAL A 238 -25.87 1.36 14.06
CA VAL A 238 -26.79 0.25 13.72
C VAL A 238 -27.76 0.66 12.61
N SER A 239 -28.36 1.85 12.67
CA SER A 239 -29.32 2.29 11.66
C SER A 239 -28.67 2.41 10.27
N LYS A 240 -27.44 2.94 10.19
CA LYS A 240 -26.68 3.07 8.95
C LYS A 240 -26.34 1.71 8.34
N LEU A 241 -25.84 0.77 9.15
CA LEU A 241 -25.47 -0.57 8.69
C LEU A 241 -26.70 -1.39 8.27
N LEU A 242 -27.83 -1.26 8.98
CA LEU A 242 -29.08 -1.93 8.59
C LEU A 242 -29.68 -1.34 7.31
N ALA A 243 -29.46 -0.08 7.01
CA ALA A 243 -29.88 0.54 5.76
C ALA A 243 -29.08 0.06 4.54
N ASP A 244 -27.85 -0.44 4.77
CA ASP A 244 -26.93 -0.97 3.73
C ASP A 244 -26.85 -2.51 3.76
N LYS A 245 -27.77 -3.19 4.43
CA LYS A 245 -27.74 -4.66 4.56
C LYS A 245 -27.80 -5.33 3.19
N PRO A 246 -27.13 -6.51 3.02
CA PRO A 246 -27.24 -7.30 1.79
C PRO A 246 -28.68 -7.72 1.47
N ASP A 247 -29.00 -7.84 0.18
CA ASP A 247 -30.37 -8.23 -0.25
C ASP A 247 -30.79 -9.62 0.24
N ASP A 248 -29.81 -10.55 0.35
CA ASP A 248 -30.00 -11.91 0.83
C ASP A 248 -29.75 -12.09 2.33
N ALA A 249 -29.74 -10.98 3.09
CA ALA A 249 -29.48 -10.99 4.53
C ALA A 249 -30.54 -11.79 5.31
N GLY A 250 -30.06 -12.79 6.05
CA GLY A 250 -30.84 -13.50 7.06
C GLY A 250 -31.02 -12.70 8.35
N THR A 251 -31.45 -13.40 9.41
CA THR A 251 -31.65 -12.81 10.75
C THR A 251 -30.51 -13.07 11.72
N ARG A 252 -29.48 -13.82 11.31
CA ARG A 252 -28.33 -14.15 12.17
C ARG A 252 -27.13 -13.30 11.76
N VAL A 253 -26.48 -12.67 12.73
CA VAL A 253 -25.37 -11.75 12.47
C VAL A 253 -24.22 -11.95 13.45
N VAL A 254 -22.99 -11.80 12.98
CA VAL A 254 -21.85 -11.47 13.82
C VAL A 254 -21.83 -9.95 13.99
N ALA A 255 -21.63 -9.49 15.19
CA ALA A 255 -21.38 -8.08 15.50
C ALA A 255 -19.96 -7.94 16.07
N ILE A 256 -19.15 -7.08 15.45
CA ILE A 256 -17.79 -6.77 15.91
C ILE A 256 -17.74 -5.31 16.28
N VAL A 257 -17.48 -5.01 17.57
CA VAL A 257 -17.16 -3.65 18.04
C VAL A 257 -15.65 -3.56 18.16
N ASN A 258 -15.04 -2.86 17.23
CA ASN A 258 -13.59 -2.80 17.06
C ASN A 258 -13.06 -1.43 17.52
N GLY A 259 -12.17 -1.41 18.51
CA GLY A 259 -11.42 -0.22 18.93
C GLY A 259 -10.27 0.08 17.97
N LEU A 260 -9.99 1.37 17.72
CA LEU A 260 -8.95 1.79 16.80
C LEU A 260 -7.59 2.11 17.48
N GLY A 261 -7.52 2.03 18.82
CA GLY A 261 -6.25 2.15 19.55
C GLY A 261 -6.34 2.75 20.95
N THR A 262 -7.11 3.82 21.17
CA THR A 262 -7.18 4.47 22.49
C THR A 262 -8.54 4.36 23.21
N VAL A 263 -9.58 3.89 22.54
CA VAL A 263 -10.87 3.65 23.19
C VAL A 263 -10.76 2.42 24.10
N LYS A 264 -11.13 2.59 25.37
CA LYS A 264 -10.96 1.53 26.36
C LYS A 264 -12.00 0.42 26.21
N TYR A 265 -11.63 -0.79 26.60
CA TYR A 265 -12.52 -1.96 26.53
C TYR A 265 -13.84 -1.74 27.27
N ASP A 266 -13.84 -1.01 28.42
CA ASP A 266 -15.07 -0.69 29.15
C ASP A 266 -16.04 0.14 28.30
N GLU A 267 -15.53 1.07 27.48
CA GLU A 267 -16.34 1.88 26.56
C GLU A 267 -16.87 1.02 25.40
N LEU A 268 -16.03 0.12 24.86
CA LEU A 268 -16.44 -0.82 23.82
C LEU A 268 -17.55 -1.77 24.33
N PHE A 269 -17.42 -2.30 25.56
CA PHE A 269 -18.46 -3.15 26.17
C PHE A 269 -19.74 -2.38 26.47
N LEU A 270 -19.65 -1.13 26.96
CA LEU A 270 -20.81 -0.27 27.14
C LEU A 270 -21.58 -0.09 25.82
N LEU A 271 -20.85 0.22 24.74
CA LEU A 271 -21.42 0.44 23.42
C LEU A 271 -22.02 -0.87 22.86
N PHE A 272 -21.29 -2.00 22.96
CA PHE A 272 -21.77 -3.30 22.52
C PHE A 272 -23.11 -3.68 23.17
N GLY A 273 -23.26 -3.50 24.49
CA GLY A 273 -24.51 -3.80 25.20
C GLY A 273 -25.72 -2.99 24.69
N LYS A 274 -25.49 -1.80 24.10
CA LYS A 274 -26.55 -0.99 23.47
C LYS A 274 -26.83 -1.47 22.04
N ILE A 275 -25.77 -1.80 21.28
CA ILE A 275 -25.85 -2.33 19.92
C ILE A 275 -26.62 -3.65 19.91
N GLU A 276 -26.31 -4.59 20.81
CA GLU A 276 -26.99 -5.89 20.92
C GLU A 276 -28.50 -5.71 21.12
N LYS A 277 -28.92 -4.80 22.00
CA LYS A 277 -30.35 -4.51 22.23
C LYS A 277 -31.02 -3.95 20.98
N LEU A 278 -30.36 -3.09 20.22
CA LEU A 278 -30.87 -2.52 18.98
C LEU A 278 -30.98 -3.58 17.87
N LEU A 279 -29.97 -4.44 17.72
CA LEU A 279 -29.99 -5.56 16.78
C LEU A 279 -31.12 -6.55 17.11
N THR A 280 -31.27 -6.92 18.39
CA THR A 280 -32.37 -7.76 18.86
C THR A 280 -33.74 -7.13 18.58
N LYS A 281 -33.90 -5.83 18.85
CA LYS A 281 -35.14 -5.08 18.52
C LYS A 281 -35.42 -5.05 17.02
N ALA A 282 -34.39 -5.08 16.18
CA ALA A 282 -34.49 -5.17 14.72
C ALA A 282 -34.79 -6.62 14.24
N GLY A 283 -34.96 -7.59 15.14
CA GLY A 283 -35.27 -8.98 14.80
C GLY A 283 -34.03 -9.81 14.43
N LEU A 284 -32.82 -9.32 14.75
CA LEU A 284 -31.58 -10.03 14.49
C LEU A 284 -31.11 -10.82 15.73
N THR A 285 -30.51 -11.97 15.49
CA THR A 285 -29.85 -12.79 16.50
C THR A 285 -28.34 -12.62 16.37
N VAL A 286 -27.69 -12.08 17.39
CA VAL A 286 -26.23 -11.96 17.44
C VAL A 286 -25.60 -13.31 17.76
N VAL A 287 -24.64 -13.72 16.93
CA VAL A 287 -23.95 -15.00 17.02
C VAL A 287 -22.47 -14.77 17.24
N GLU A 288 -21.94 -15.29 18.34
CA GLU A 288 -20.53 -15.24 18.69
C GLU A 288 -19.86 -13.88 18.36
N PRO A 289 -20.31 -12.79 19.01
CA PRO A 289 -19.78 -11.45 18.76
C PRO A 289 -18.33 -11.31 19.19
N GLU A 290 -17.65 -10.31 18.63
CA GLU A 290 -16.31 -9.93 19.04
C GLU A 290 -16.31 -8.46 19.52
N CYS A 291 -15.55 -8.16 20.56
CA CYS A 291 -15.44 -6.82 21.10
C CYS A 291 -14.02 -6.60 21.60
N GLY A 292 -13.30 -5.68 20.96
CA GLY A 292 -11.90 -5.40 21.30
C GLY A 292 -11.15 -4.72 20.17
N GLU A 293 -9.83 -4.64 20.30
CA GLU A 293 -8.93 -4.17 19.25
C GLU A 293 -8.59 -5.33 18.31
N LEU A 294 -9.03 -5.26 17.06
CA LEU A 294 -8.89 -6.32 16.07
C LEU A 294 -8.26 -5.82 14.76
N VAL A 295 -8.61 -4.61 14.34
CA VAL A 295 -7.99 -3.86 13.26
C VAL A 295 -7.87 -2.42 13.73
N THR A 296 -6.69 -2.01 14.18
CA THR A 296 -6.47 -0.68 14.78
C THR A 296 -5.92 0.34 13.77
N SER A 297 -5.68 1.54 14.24
CA SER A 297 -4.97 2.60 13.52
C SER A 297 -4.03 3.31 14.48
N LEU A 298 -2.94 2.63 14.89
CA LEU A 298 -2.01 3.09 15.93
C LEU A 298 -2.74 3.51 17.21
N ASP A 299 -2.62 4.80 17.57
CA ASP A 299 -3.22 5.43 18.73
C ASP A 299 -4.50 6.23 18.41
N MET A 300 -5.18 5.92 17.29
CA MET A 300 -6.41 6.62 16.91
C MET A 300 -7.47 6.49 18.01
N SER A 301 -8.04 7.62 18.41
CA SER A 301 -9.22 7.63 19.26
C SER A 301 -10.45 7.40 18.39
N GLY A 302 -10.95 6.18 18.38
CA GLY A 302 -12.07 5.81 17.51
C GLY A 302 -12.47 4.36 17.65
N LEU A 303 -13.53 4.00 16.95
CA LEU A 303 -14.04 2.63 16.88
C LEU A 303 -14.78 2.37 15.58
N SER A 304 -15.03 1.09 15.26
CA SER A 304 -15.93 0.70 14.19
C SER A 304 -16.92 -0.38 14.64
N LEU A 305 -18.09 -0.41 14.01
CA LEU A 305 -19.03 -1.50 14.10
C LEU A 305 -19.04 -2.25 12.75
N THR A 306 -18.83 -3.57 12.81
CA THR A 306 -18.95 -4.47 11.67
C THR A 306 -20.10 -5.44 11.91
N LEU A 307 -20.94 -5.64 10.88
CA LEU A 307 -21.96 -6.68 10.85
C LEU A 307 -21.67 -7.65 9.71
N LEU A 308 -21.62 -8.95 10.01
CA LEU A 308 -21.59 -10.02 9.02
C LEU A 308 -22.91 -10.80 9.11
N TRP A 309 -23.72 -10.78 8.04
CA TRP A 309 -24.93 -11.62 7.97
C TRP A 309 -24.58 -13.06 7.63
N LEU A 310 -24.93 -13.95 8.55
CA LEU A 310 -24.64 -15.37 8.45
C LEU A 310 -25.71 -16.15 7.70
N ASP A 311 -25.29 -17.19 7.01
CA ASP A 311 -26.06 -18.38 6.69
C ASP A 311 -25.41 -19.59 7.39
N GLU A 312 -25.96 -20.78 7.23
CA GLU A 312 -25.49 -21.98 7.91
C GLU A 312 -24.03 -22.33 7.58
N GLU A 313 -23.60 -22.06 6.32
CA GLU A 313 -22.23 -22.36 5.88
C GLU A 313 -21.24 -21.36 6.50
N LEU A 314 -21.53 -20.05 6.42
CA LEU A 314 -20.68 -19.01 7.00
C LEU A 314 -20.61 -19.12 8.53
N GLU A 315 -21.74 -19.43 9.19
CA GLU A 315 -21.78 -19.62 10.64
C GLU A 315 -20.88 -20.78 11.07
N ARG A 316 -20.90 -21.90 10.34
CA ARG A 316 -20.02 -23.04 10.59
C ARG A 316 -18.53 -22.64 10.60
N TYR A 317 -18.09 -21.83 9.62
CA TYR A 317 -16.69 -21.42 9.54
C TYR A 317 -16.35 -20.25 10.47
N TRP A 318 -17.32 -19.40 10.80
CA TRP A 318 -17.13 -18.38 11.84
C TRP A 318 -16.91 -19.02 13.21
N ALA A 319 -17.70 -20.02 13.56
CA ALA A 319 -17.59 -20.75 14.83
C ALA A 319 -16.40 -21.73 14.89
N ALA A 320 -15.76 -22.03 13.76
CA ALA A 320 -14.65 -22.97 13.70
C ALA A 320 -13.46 -22.49 14.54
N PRO A 321 -12.68 -23.41 15.16
CA PRO A 321 -11.54 -23.05 15.99
C PRO A 321 -10.48 -22.22 15.24
N ALA A 322 -9.85 -21.28 15.97
CA ALA A 322 -8.69 -20.53 15.53
C ALA A 322 -7.71 -20.33 16.70
N ASP A 323 -6.41 -20.34 16.41
CA ASP A 323 -5.36 -20.13 17.42
C ASP A 323 -4.22 -19.32 16.84
N THR A 324 -4.26 -17.99 17.10
CA THR A 324 -3.27 -17.03 16.62
C THR A 324 -2.77 -16.17 17.79
N PRO A 325 -1.72 -15.37 17.64
CA PRO A 325 -1.26 -14.47 18.71
C PRO A 325 -2.37 -13.59 19.31
N ALA A 326 -3.25 -13.05 18.45
CA ALA A 326 -4.23 -12.05 18.88
C ALA A 326 -5.70 -12.48 18.74
N PHE A 327 -5.97 -13.62 18.13
CA PHE A 327 -7.33 -14.12 17.97
C PHE A 327 -7.42 -15.62 18.26
N ARG A 328 -8.24 -15.98 19.25
CA ARG A 328 -8.43 -17.37 19.66
C ARG A 328 -9.91 -17.68 19.80
N LYS A 329 -10.30 -18.81 19.19
CA LYS A 329 -11.67 -19.32 19.25
C LYS A 329 -11.65 -20.85 19.37
N GLY A 330 -12.42 -21.40 20.29
CA GLY A 330 -12.47 -22.85 20.52
C GLY A 330 -11.13 -23.46 20.94
N ASN A 331 -10.93 -24.75 20.61
CA ASN A 331 -9.70 -25.50 20.92
C ASN A 331 -9.15 -26.16 19.66
N LEU A 332 -7.83 -26.06 19.46
CA LEU A 332 -7.08 -26.77 18.43
C LEU A 332 -6.07 -27.71 19.06
N ALA A 333 -5.91 -28.91 18.46
CA ALA A 333 -4.84 -29.82 18.86
C ALA A 333 -3.46 -29.22 18.54
N PRO A 334 -2.45 -29.42 19.42
CA PRO A 334 -1.08 -29.00 19.11
C PRO A 334 -0.59 -29.60 17.79
N ARG A 335 0.12 -28.81 17.00
CA ARG A 335 0.74 -29.24 15.73
C ARG A 335 2.26 -29.17 15.82
N ALA A 336 2.94 -29.98 15.01
CA ALA A 336 4.38 -29.94 14.89
C ALA A 336 4.87 -28.59 14.37
N ARG A 337 6.05 -28.18 14.82
CA ARG A 337 6.70 -26.94 14.36
C ARG A 337 7.27 -27.14 12.96
N ARG A 338 7.11 -26.15 12.11
CA ARG A 338 7.73 -26.08 10.80
C ARG A 338 9.21 -25.76 10.93
N GLU A 339 10.06 -26.50 10.22
CA GLU A 339 11.43 -26.06 9.96
C GLU A 339 11.41 -25.15 8.73
N LEU A 340 11.72 -23.87 8.93
CA LEU A 340 11.94 -22.96 7.82
C LEU A 340 13.36 -23.15 7.32
N ALA A 341 13.51 -23.41 6.00
CA ALA A 341 14.78 -23.20 5.35
C ALA A 341 15.21 -21.75 5.62
N GLY A 342 16.48 -21.53 5.94
CA GLY A 342 17.04 -20.18 5.98
C GLY A 342 16.75 -19.47 4.65
N PRO A 343 16.92 -18.13 4.57
CA PRO A 343 16.73 -17.41 3.32
C PRO A 343 17.53 -18.17 2.27
N GLU A 344 16.84 -18.80 1.33
CA GLU A 344 17.51 -19.35 0.15
C GLU A 344 18.25 -18.15 -0.45
N ALA A 345 19.59 -18.18 -0.40
CA ALA A 345 20.35 -17.35 -1.31
C ALA A 345 19.72 -17.64 -2.67
N GLU A 346 19.04 -16.63 -3.27
CA GLU A 346 18.48 -16.79 -4.61
C GLU A 346 19.58 -17.45 -5.41
N LYS A 347 19.34 -18.69 -5.87
CA LYS A 347 20.28 -19.36 -6.76
C LYS A 347 20.54 -18.32 -7.83
N ALA A 348 21.79 -17.83 -7.87
CA ALA A 348 22.20 -16.89 -8.89
C ALA A 348 21.77 -17.55 -10.19
N ALA A 349 20.65 -17.08 -10.77
CA ALA A 349 20.24 -17.49 -12.09
C ALA A 349 21.48 -17.37 -12.94
N ASP A 350 21.76 -18.33 -13.82
CA ASP A 350 22.96 -18.36 -14.64
C ASP A 350 23.21 -16.95 -15.17
N VAL A 351 24.15 -16.24 -14.51
CA VAL A 351 24.25 -14.79 -14.64
C VAL A 351 24.86 -14.55 -16.00
N GLU A 352 24.02 -14.21 -16.97
CA GLU A 352 24.47 -13.81 -18.28
C GLU A 352 25.59 -12.76 -18.12
N ARG A 353 26.77 -13.06 -18.61
CA ARG A 353 27.93 -12.20 -18.46
C ARG A 353 27.69 -10.90 -19.23
N ALA A 354 27.78 -9.76 -18.56
CA ALA A 354 27.62 -8.48 -19.20
C ALA A 354 28.66 -8.27 -20.30
N THR A 355 28.25 -7.74 -21.44
CA THR A 355 29.18 -7.25 -22.47
C THR A 355 29.94 -6.03 -21.91
N ALA A 356 31.05 -5.65 -22.53
CA ALA A 356 31.80 -4.48 -22.11
C ALA A 356 30.98 -3.18 -22.16
N ALA A 357 30.16 -3.04 -23.21
CA ALA A 357 29.26 -1.91 -23.40
C ALA A 357 28.13 -1.93 -22.35
N ALA A 358 27.53 -3.09 -22.09
CA ALA A 358 26.48 -3.23 -21.10
C ALA A 358 27.00 -2.97 -19.68
N ALA A 359 28.20 -3.44 -19.33
CA ALA A 359 28.82 -3.15 -18.04
C ALA A 359 29.13 -1.65 -17.86
N ALA A 360 29.52 -0.96 -18.93
CA ALA A 360 29.73 0.50 -18.91
C ALA A 360 28.42 1.25 -18.70
N LEU A 361 27.36 0.88 -19.41
CA LEU A 361 26.04 1.49 -19.27
C LEU A 361 25.40 1.17 -17.90
N GLY A 362 25.62 -0.04 -17.35
CA GLY A 362 25.18 -0.39 -16.01
C GLY A 362 25.80 0.50 -14.93
N ARG A 363 27.11 0.80 -15.04
CA ARG A 363 27.76 1.77 -14.13
C ARG A 363 27.19 3.17 -14.27
N LEU A 364 27.00 3.64 -15.52
CA LEU A 364 26.40 4.93 -15.79
C LEU A 364 24.98 5.03 -15.20
N ALA A 365 24.18 3.97 -15.30
CA ALA A 365 22.85 3.92 -14.68
C ALA A 365 22.90 4.04 -13.14
N ALA A 366 23.87 3.38 -12.50
CA ALA A 366 24.08 3.52 -11.04
C ALA A 366 24.52 4.95 -10.66
N ASP A 367 25.35 5.60 -11.46
CA ASP A 367 25.77 7.00 -11.25
C ASP A 367 24.58 7.97 -11.42
N PHE A 368 23.71 7.76 -12.38
CA PHE A 368 22.48 8.55 -12.55
C PHE A 368 21.55 8.40 -11.36
N LEU A 369 21.36 7.20 -10.82
CA LEU A 369 20.57 7.00 -9.60
C LEU A 369 21.16 7.76 -8.41
N GLY A 370 22.49 7.86 -8.31
CA GLY A 370 23.16 8.71 -7.33
C GLY A 370 22.75 10.19 -7.44
N GLN A 371 22.63 10.72 -8.65
CA GLN A 371 22.18 12.11 -8.87
C GLN A 371 20.68 12.28 -8.56
N VAL A 372 19.87 11.24 -8.83
CA VAL A 372 18.45 11.23 -8.44
C VAL A 372 18.32 11.27 -6.92
N ARG A 373 19.14 10.49 -6.19
CA ARG A 373 19.19 10.56 -4.72
C ARG A 373 19.48 11.99 -4.25
N ASP A 374 20.50 12.62 -4.79
CA ASP A 374 20.95 13.92 -4.31
C ASP A 374 19.85 14.99 -4.46
N VAL A 375 19.12 15.01 -5.59
CA VAL A 375 18.01 15.96 -5.77
C VAL A 375 16.79 15.63 -4.92
N VAL A 376 16.49 14.36 -4.70
CA VAL A 376 15.37 13.94 -3.84
C VAL A 376 15.64 14.29 -2.39
N VAL A 377 16.86 14.05 -1.89
CA VAL A 377 17.26 14.41 -0.53
C VAL A 377 17.25 15.93 -0.33
N GLU A 378 17.73 16.69 -1.33
CA GLU A 378 17.71 18.17 -1.31
C GLU A 378 16.29 18.74 -1.17
N HIS A 379 15.27 18.07 -1.73
CA HIS A 379 13.89 18.56 -1.78
C HIS A 379 12.91 17.76 -0.91
N GLU A 380 13.39 16.86 -0.02
CA GLU A 380 12.55 15.99 0.81
C GLU A 380 11.46 16.75 1.58
N GLU A 381 11.85 17.78 2.34
CA GLU A 381 10.91 18.57 3.15
C GLU A 381 9.90 19.34 2.30
N GLU A 382 10.33 19.81 1.14
CA GLU A 382 9.50 20.54 0.22
C GLU A 382 8.42 19.65 -0.41
N LEU A 383 8.81 18.45 -0.86
CA LEU A 383 7.90 17.45 -1.40
C LEU A 383 6.90 16.96 -0.33
N GLY A 384 7.36 16.78 0.91
CA GLY A 384 6.49 16.46 2.05
C GLY A 384 5.48 17.55 2.35
N ARG A 385 5.91 18.83 2.38
CA ARG A 385 5.00 19.97 2.60
C ARG A 385 3.97 20.11 1.47
N LEU A 386 4.38 19.89 0.23
CA LEU A 386 3.47 19.94 -0.92
C LEU A 386 2.42 18.84 -0.85
N ASP A 387 2.83 17.64 -0.50
CA ASP A 387 1.93 16.50 -0.34
C ASP A 387 0.95 16.68 0.83
N ALA A 388 1.39 17.25 1.95
CA ALA A 388 0.56 17.50 3.13
C ALA A 388 -0.64 18.44 2.87
N ILE A 389 -0.68 19.15 1.74
CA ILE A 389 -1.81 20.03 1.37
C ILE A 389 -3.06 19.21 1.05
N ALA A 390 -2.90 18.07 0.36
CA ALA A 390 -3.99 17.23 -0.11
C ALA A 390 -3.70 15.71 0.00
N GLY A 391 -2.63 15.36 0.67
CA GLY A 391 -2.19 14.00 1.00
C GLY A 391 -1.85 13.88 2.48
N ASP A 392 -1.00 12.92 2.82
CA ASP A 392 -0.56 12.62 4.18
C ASP A 392 0.87 13.14 4.50
N GLY A 393 1.50 13.83 3.56
CA GLY A 393 2.81 14.46 3.76
C GLY A 393 3.99 13.49 3.68
N ASP A 394 3.79 12.23 3.28
CA ASP A 394 4.83 11.19 3.28
C ASP A 394 5.63 11.10 1.96
N HIS A 395 5.24 11.83 0.91
CA HIS A 395 5.83 11.71 -0.43
C HIS A 395 7.35 11.93 -0.43
N GLY A 396 7.84 12.98 0.25
CA GLY A 396 9.28 13.27 0.34
C GLY A 396 10.07 12.14 1.01
N ILE A 397 9.57 11.66 2.15
CA ILE A 397 10.19 10.56 2.92
C ILE A 397 10.17 9.26 2.11
N GLY A 398 9.06 8.94 1.46
CA GLY A 398 8.92 7.76 0.61
C GLY A 398 9.91 7.77 -0.55
N MET A 399 10.00 8.90 -1.26
CA MET A 399 10.94 9.08 -2.37
C MET A 399 12.40 8.95 -1.91
N ARG A 400 12.77 9.54 -0.79
CA ARG A 400 14.11 9.42 -0.22
C ARG A 400 14.46 7.97 0.13
N ARG A 401 13.62 7.28 0.89
CA ARG A 401 13.84 5.87 1.24
C ARG A 401 14.01 4.99 0.01
N GLY A 402 13.16 5.19 -0.98
CA GLY A 402 13.21 4.46 -2.24
C GLY A 402 14.52 4.68 -2.99
N VAL A 403 14.91 5.93 -3.18
CA VAL A 403 16.12 6.25 -3.95
C VAL A 403 17.41 5.84 -3.23
N GLU A 404 17.50 5.99 -1.91
CA GLU A 404 18.67 5.55 -1.12
C GLU A 404 18.89 4.04 -1.27
N ALA A 405 17.83 3.24 -1.12
CA ALA A 405 17.89 1.80 -1.33
C ALA A 405 18.23 1.41 -2.77
N SER A 406 17.62 2.10 -3.72
CA SER A 406 17.87 1.92 -5.16
C SER A 406 19.34 2.14 -5.53
N VAL A 407 19.94 3.21 -5.03
CA VAL A 407 21.38 3.53 -5.24
C VAL A 407 22.27 2.44 -4.64
N ALA A 408 22.00 2.02 -3.41
CA ALA A 408 22.79 0.98 -2.75
C ALA A 408 22.73 -0.35 -3.52
N ALA A 409 21.55 -0.77 -3.95
CA ALA A 409 21.36 -1.99 -4.74
C ALA A 409 22.01 -1.89 -6.13
N ALA A 410 21.87 -0.75 -6.82
CA ALA A 410 22.51 -0.51 -8.12
C ALA A 410 24.04 -0.58 -8.03
N GLN A 411 24.64 0.08 -7.03
CA GLN A 411 26.07 0.10 -6.80
C GLN A 411 26.60 -1.31 -6.47
N GLN A 412 25.89 -2.06 -5.63
CA GLN A 412 26.23 -3.44 -5.31
C GLN A 412 26.16 -4.34 -6.55
N ALA A 413 25.12 -4.19 -7.38
CA ALA A 413 25.00 -4.94 -8.62
C ALA A 413 26.12 -4.60 -9.61
N ALA A 414 26.47 -3.32 -9.74
CA ALA A 414 27.50 -2.85 -10.66
C ALA A 414 28.93 -3.21 -10.23
N ALA A 415 29.17 -3.43 -8.94
CA ALA A 415 30.49 -3.75 -8.35
C ALA A 415 30.91 -5.21 -8.56
N ASN A 416 30.05 -6.09 -9.09
CA ASN A 416 30.39 -7.49 -9.31
C ASN A 416 31.54 -7.67 -10.32
N ASP A 417 32.37 -8.71 -10.12
CA ASP A 417 33.48 -9.05 -11.02
C ASP A 417 33.00 -9.22 -12.47
N GLY A 418 33.51 -8.36 -13.36
CA GLY A 418 33.12 -8.29 -14.77
C GLY A 418 32.01 -7.27 -15.08
N GLY A 419 31.47 -6.56 -14.07
CA GLY A 419 30.39 -5.59 -14.22
C GLY A 419 29.01 -6.25 -14.37
N ALA A 420 27.96 -5.43 -14.40
CA ALA A 420 26.59 -5.89 -14.60
C ALA A 420 25.90 -5.11 -15.73
N SER A 421 25.04 -5.79 -16.50
CA SER A 421 24.23 -5.15 -17.55
C SER A 421 23.20 -4.17 -16.96
N PRO A 422 22.68 -3.22 -17.75
CA PRO A 422 21.60 -2.33 -17.33
C PRO A 422 20.39 -3.09 -16.78
N VAL A 423 20.06 -4.24 -17.36
CA VAL A 423 18.97 -5.11 -16.89
C VAL A 423 19.17 -5.44 -15.41
N ARG A 424 20.34 -5.96 -15.06
CA ARG A 424 20.62 -6.40 -13.69
C ARG A 424 20.70 -5.23 -12.71
N VAL A 425 21.39 -4.16 -13.10
CA VAL A 425 21.54 -2.96 -12.24
C VAL A 425 20.19 -2.31 -11.97
N LEU A 426 19.38 -2.09 -13.02
CA LEU A 426 18.10 -1.42 -12.90
C LEU A 426 17.00 -2.33 -12.32
N THR A 427 17.09 -3.66 -12.50
CA THR A 427 16.19 -4.59 -11.79
C THR A 427 16.44 -4.53 -10.29
N ALA A 428 17.71 -4.68 -9.85
CA ALA A 428 18.04 -4.58 -8.44
C ALA A 428 17.65 -3.20 -7.84
N ALA A 429 17.89 -2.13 -8.59
CA ALA A 429 17.52 -0.77 -8.18
C ALA A 429 16.01 -0.59 -8.04
N GLY A 430 15.22 -1.08 -9.00
CA GLY A 430 13.77 -0.92 -9.02
C GLY A 430 13.08 -1.78 -7.94
N GLU A 431 13.56 -3.00 -7.71
CA GLU A 431 13.08 -3.86 -6.61
C GLU A 431 13.35 -3.18 -5.25
N ALA A 432 14.57 -2.70 -5.01
CA ALA A 432 14.93 -2.00 -3.79
C ALA A 432 14.14 -0.69 -3.59
N TRP A 433 13.90 0.07 -4.67
CA TRP A 433 13.03 1.25 -4.62
C TRP A 433 11.62 0.88 -4.18
N SER A 434 11.02 -0.12 -4.84
CA SER A 434 9.66 -0.59 -4.55
C SER A 434 9.52 -1.04 -3.09
N GLU A 435 10.51 -1.80 -2.58
CA GLU A 435 10.49 -2.33 -1.22
C GLU A 435 10.61 -1.24 -0.14
N ARG A 436 11.45 -0.22 -0.36
CA ARG A 436 11.74 0.77 0.69
C ARG A 436 10.88 2.02 0.61
N ALA A 437 10.46 2.45 -0.57
CA ALA A 437 9.49 3.53 -0.72
C ALA A 437 8.08 3.09 -0.28
N GLY A 438 7.71 1.85 -0.63
CA GLY A 438 6.36 1.33 -0.38
C GLY A 438 5.27 2.10 -1.12
N GLY A 439 4.02 1.80 -0.81
CA GLY A 439 2.87 2.51 -1.35
C GLY A 439 2.76 2.50 -2.88
N THR A 440 1.86 3.31 -3.40
CA THR A 440 1.64 3.42 -4.85
C THR A 440 2.87 3.97 -5.59
N SER A 441 3.53 4.99 -5.02
CA SER A 441 4.73 5.59 -5.61
C SER A 441 5.87 4.57 -5.74
N GLY A 442 6.10 3.74 -4.72
CA GLY A 442 7.11 2.69 -4.76
C GLY A 442 6.87 1.69 -5.88
N ALA A 443 5.61 1.23 -6.05
CA ALA A 443 5.24 0.31 -7.12
C ALA A 443 5.49 0.91 -8.52
N LEU A 444 5.09 2.16 -8.73
CA LEU A 444 5.20 2.83 -10.02
C LEU A 444 6.66 3.08 -10.41
N TRP A 445 7.43 3.71 -9.52
CA TRP A 445 8.84 3.99 -9.77
C TRP A 445 9.66 2.71 -9.93
N GLY A 446 9.50 1.73 -9.05
CA GLY A 446 10.22 0.46 -9.13
C GLY A 446 9.96 -0.27 -10.45
N SER A 447 8.69 -0.38 -10.86
CA SER A 447 8.33 -1.02 -12.14
C SER A 447 8.89 -0.28 -13.36
N ALA A 448 8.90 1.06 -13.32
CA ALA A 448 9.42 1.87 -14.41
C ALA A 448 10.94 1.72 -14.57
N ILE A 449 11.67 1.72 -13.44
CA ILE A 449 13.12 1.52 -13.44
C ILE A 449 13.46 0.12 -14.02
N ILE A 450 12.73 -0.93 -13.60
CA ILE A 450 12.90 -2.29 -14.13
C ILE A 450 12.61 -2.33 -15.63
N ALA A 451 11.50 -1.73 -16.08
CA ALA A 451 11.12 -1.72 -17.49
C ALA A 451 12.17 -1.02 -18.37
N ALA A 452 12.73 0.10 -17.92
CA ALA A 452 13.82 0.77 -18.62
C ALA A 452 15.06 -0.13 -18.73
N GLY A 453 15.42 -0.84 -17.65
CA GLY A 453 16.52 -1.81 -17.66
C GLY A 453 16.30 -2.95 -18.66
N GLN A 454 15.11 -3.53 -18.66
CA GLN A 454 14.74 -4.61 -19.59
C GLN A 454 14.79 -4.14 -21.05
N ALA A 455 14.34 -2.93 -21.34
CA ALA A 455 14.36 -2.33 -22.68
C ALA A 455 15.80 -2.13 -23.20
N LEU A 456 16.72 -1.73 -22.33
CA LEU A 456 18.15 -1.58 -22.67
C LEU A 456 18.81 -2.93 -22.96
N GLY A 457 18.48 -3.98 -22.20
CA GLY A 457 19.02 -5.31 -22.43
C GLY A 457 20.53 -5.44 -22.12
N ASN A 458 21.13 -6.55 -22.56
CA ASN A 458 22.57 -6.82 -22.51
C ASN A 458 23.13 -6.84 -23.92
N ARG A 459 23.61 -5.69 -24.44
CA ARG A 459 23.98 -5.49 -25.86
C ARG A 459 25.47 -5.15 -26.00
N ASP A 460 26.02 -5.38 -27.19
CA ASP A 460 27.42 -5.06 -27.53
C ASP A 460 27.65 -3.57 -27.82
N SER A 461 26.58 -2.83 -28.07
CA SER A 461 26.60 -1.38 -28.30
C SER A 461 25.24 -0.77 -27.97
N TYR A 462 25.23 0.52 -27.66
CA TYR A 462 24.03 1.30 -27.41
C TYR A 462 24.05 2.60 -28.23
N SER A 463 22.89 3.05 -28.62
CA SER A 463 22.67 4.25 -29.43
C SER A 463 21.65 5.19 -28.78
N GLY A 464 21.37 6.32 -29.38
CA GLY A 464 20.27 7.20 -28.95
C GLY A 464 18.90 6.54 -29.06
N GLU A 465 18.70 5.61 -29.98
CA GLU A 465 17.46 4.84 -30.12
C GLU A 465 17.18 3.99 -28.88
N ASP A 466 18.21 3.41 -28.26
CA ASP A 466 18.07 2.64 -27.04
C ASP A 466 17.60 3.53 -25.87
N ALA A 467 18.06 4.78 -25.82
CA ALA A 467 17.58 5.77 -24.85
C ALA A 467 16.09 6.11 -25.09
N ALA A 468 15.67 6.28 -26.34
CA ALA A 468 14.28 6.52 -26.70
C ALA A 468 13.37 5.34 -26.31
N VAL A 469 13.82 4.11 -26.54
CA VAL A 469 13.11 2.89 -26.13
C VAL A 469 13.02 2.79 -24.60
N ALA A 470 14.09 3.10 -23.87
CA ALA A 470 14.10 3.07 -22.42
C ALA A 470 13.15 4.13 -21.79
N VAL A 471 13.14 5.36 -22.33
CA VAL A 471 12.20 6.42 -21.92
C VAL A 471 10.75 6.01 -22.16
N THR A 472 10.48 5.38 -23.29
CA THR A 472 9.15 4.88 -23.65
C THR A 472 8.73 3.78 -22.70
N ALA A 473 9.57 2.77 -22.46
CA ALA A 473 9.28 1.65 -21.56
C ALA A 473 9.06 2.11 -20.12
N PHE A 474 9.86 3.07 -19.62
CA PHE A 474 9.66 3.69 -18.32
C PHE A 474 8.27 4.32 -18.20
N THR A 475 7.87 5.11 -19.21
CA THR A 475 6.58 5.80 -19.23
C THR A 475 5.41 4.81 -19.30
N GLU A 476 5.51 3.82 -20.18
CA GLU A 476 4.46 2.80 -20.36
C GLU A 476 4.25 1.95 -19.11
N ALA A 477 5.32 1.61 -18.39
CA ALA A 477 5.21 0.87 -17.14
C ALA A 477 4.37 1.63 -16.08
N ILE A 478 4.58 2.94 -15.95
CA ILE A 478 3.81 3.78 -15.02
C ILE A 478 2.35 3.92 -15.46
N THR A 479 2.12 4.22 -16.74
CA THR A 479 0.76 4.44 -17.25
C THR A 479 -0.07 3.17 -17.25
N ALA A 480 0.51 2.03 -17.65
CA ALA A 480 -0.14 0.74 -17.65
C ALA A 480 -0.50 0.26 -16.22
N LEU A 481 0.40 0.45 -15.27
CA LEU A 481 0.21 0.02 -13.89
C LEU A 481 -0.72 0.98 -13.11
N GLY A 482 -0.44 2.29 -13.19
CA GLY A 482 -1.18 3.32 -12.46
C GLY A 482 -2.54 3.65 -13.05
N LYS A 483 -2.79 3.31 -14.32
CA LYS A 483 -4.04 3.60 -15.05
C LYS A 483 -4.46 5.07 -14.94
N ALA A 484 -3.51 5.98 -14.78
CA ALA A 484 -3.73 7.41 -14.77
C ALA A 484 -3.55 7.97 -16.18
N GLU A 485 -4.34 8.97 -16.52
CA GLU A 485 -4.34 9.65 -17.80
C GLU A 485 -3.93 11.12 -17.62
N LEU A 486 -3.59 11.79 -18.72
CA LEU A 486 -3.35 13.23 -18.71
C LEU A 486 -4.59 13.99 -18.21
N GLY A 487 -4.40 14.87 -17.24
CA GLY A 487 -5.47 15.62 -16.60
C GLY A 487 -5.96 15.04 -15.28
N ASP A 488 -5.51 13.83 -14.89
CA ASP A 488 -5.87 13.20 -13.60
C ASP A 488 -5.17 13.85 -12.39
N LYS A 489 -4.25 14.77 -12.63
CA LYS A 489 -3.40 15.44 -11.64
C LYS A 489 -2.55 14.43 -10.87
N THR A 490 -1.60 13.84 -11.58
CA THR A 490 -0.66 12.84 -11.09
C THR A 490 0.72 13.05 -11.72
N MET A 491 1.70 12.24 -11.34
CA MET A 491 3.02 12.20 -11.99
C MET A 491 2.91 12.03 -13.52
N VAL A 492 1.87 11.37 -14.04
CA VAL A 492 1.65 11.14 -15.47
C VAL A 492 1.53 12.45 -16.24
N ASP A 493 1.00 13.50 -15.61
CA ASP A 493 0.87 14.82 -16.21
C ASP A 493 2.21 15.51 -16.52
N ALA A 494 3.30 15.12 -15.87
CA ALA A 494 4.65 15.56 -16.19
C ALA A 494 5.41 14.52 -17.03
N LEU A 495 5.19 13.24 -16.77
CA LEU A 495 5.90 12.13 -17.41
C LEU A 495 5.58 11.97 -18.90
N VAL A 496 4.32 12.05 -19.30
CA VAL A 496 3.92 11.92 -20.71
C VAL A 496 4.45 13.09 -21.55
N PRO A 497 4.32 14.37 -21.12
CA PRO A 497 4.97 15.48 -21.82
C PRO A 497 6.50 15.36 -21.89
N PHE A 498 7.15 14.80 -20.87
CA PHE A 498 8.58 14.50 -20.92
C PHE A 498 8.92 13.53 -22.04
N ARG A 499 8.27 12.36 -22.09
CA ARG A 499 8.48 11.37 -23.16
C ARG A 499 8.26 11.97 -24.54
N ASP A 500 7.13 12.65 -24.72
CA ASP A 500 6.74 13.17 -26.03
C ASP A 500 7.70 14.25 -26.52
N ALA A 501 8.18 15.12 -25.65
CA ALA A 501 9.19 16.13 -25.98
C ALA A 501 10.56 15.49 -26.27
N PHE A 502 10.93 14.45 -25.51
CA PHE A 502 12.15 13.69 -25.77
C PHE A 502 12.13 13.09 -27.19
N LEU A 503 11.08 12.34 -27.51
CA LEU A 503 10.94 11.68 -28.80
C LEU A 503 10.88 12.71 -29.94
N THR A 504 10.14 13.80 -29.77
CA THR A 504 10.03 14.85 -30.79
C THR A 504 11.40 15.50 -31.07
N ALA A 505 12.18 15.81 -30.04
CA ALA A 505 13.51 16.40 -30.22
C ALA A 505 14.48 15.38 -30.84
N PHE A 506 14.44 14.13 -30.42
CA PHE A 506 15.29 13.06 -30.93
C PHE A 506 15.01 12.77 -32.42
N ASP A 507 13.73 12.61 -32.79
CA ASP A 507 13.31 12.42 -34.19
C ASP A 507 13.63 13.64 -35.05
N GLY A 508 13.69 14.82 -34.45
CA GLY A 508 14.15 16.07 -35.05
C GLY A 508 15.67 16.15 -35.26
N GLY A 509 16.43 15.13 -34.84
CA GLY A 509 17.89 15.02 -35.01
C GLY A 509 18.70 15.58 -33.83
N ALA A 510 18.09 15.90 -32.69
CA ALA A 510 18.84 16.27 -31.51
C ALA A 510 19.59 15.06 -30.91
N GLU A 511 20.76 15.30 -30.32
CA GLU A 511 21.44 14.28 -29.53
C GLU A 511 20.66 13.99 -28.22
N VAL A 512 20.95 12.86 -27.55
CA VAL A 512 20.28 12.43 -26.32
C VAL A 512 20.26 13.53 -25.26
N GLY A 513 21.38 14.25 -25.06
CA GLY A 513 21.48 15.35 -24.10
C GLY A 513 20.52 16.51 -24.43
N GLY A 514 20.45 16.91 -25.70
CA GLY A 514 19.52 17.94 -26.18
C GLY A 514 18.05 17.49 -26.05
N SER A 515 17.77 16.23 -26.33
CA SER A 515 16.43 15.65 -26.17
C SER A 515 16.00 15.60 -24.69
N LEU A 516 16.93 15.26 -23.77
CA LEU A 516 16.68 15.30 -22.33
C LEU A 516 16.41 16.73 -21.83
N ALA A 517 17.12 17.75 -22.37
CA ALA A 517 16.89 19.13 -22.01
C ALA A 517 15.49 19.61 -22.43
N ALA A 518 15.07 19.31 -23.64
CA ALA A 518 13.71 19.61 -24.12
C ALA A 518 12.65 18.89 -23.29
N ALA A 519 12.88 17.61 -22.97
CA ALA A 519 12.01 16.80 -22.15
C ALA A 519 11.85 17.32 -20.72
N ALA A 520 12.97 17.68 -20.06
CA ALA A 520 12.96 18.25 -18.71
C ALA A 520 12.20 19.58 -18.64
N ALA A 521 12.40 20.46 -19.62
CA ALA A 521 11.64 21.70 -19.73
C ALA A 521 10.13 21.46 -19.89
N ALA A 522 9.74 20.47 -20.71
CA ALA A 522 8.34 20.09 -20.89
C ALA A 522 7.72 19.52 -19.62
N ALA A 523 8.46 18.67 -18.90
CA ALA A 523 8.03 18.11 -17.62
C ALA A 523 7.82 19.18 -16.56
N THR A 524 8.76 20.12 -16.42
CA THR A 524 8.67 21.23 -15.47
C THR A 524 7.44 22.08 -15.74
N ALA A 525 7.27 22.54 -17.00
CA ALA A 525 6.10 23.33 -17.36
C ALA A 525 4.78 22.57 -17.17
N ALA A 526 4.79 21.24 -17.36
CA ALA A 526 3.62 20.39 -17.15
C ALA A 526 3.31 20.19 -15.67
N ALA A 527 4.33 19.97 -14.83
CA ALA A 527 4.18 19.87 -13.38
C ALA A 527 3.55 21.15 -12.79
N GLU A 528 4.01 22.35 -13.21
CA GLU A 528 3.42 23.63 -12.81
C GLU A 528 1.93 23.71 -13.18
N ARG A 529 1.56 23.28 -14.39
CA ARG A 529 0.15 23.31 -14.84
C ARG A 529 -0.78 22.43 -14.03
N THR A 530 -0.27 21.40 -13.34
CA THR A 530 -1.10 20.55 -12.48
C THR A 530 -1.76 21.32 -11.34
N ALA A 531 -1.27 22.49 -10.97
CA ALA A 531 -1.89 23.38 -9.98
C ALA A 531 -3.34 23.76 -10.35
N GLY A 532 -3.63 23.88 -11.65
CA GLY A 532 -4.97 24.19 -12.16
C GLY A 532 -5.89 22.97 -12.31
N LEU A 533 -5.38 21.76 -12.13
CA LEU A 533 -6.16 20.54 -12.30
C LEU A 533 -6.84 20.11 -10.99
N ARG A 534 -7.95 19.38 -11.11
CA ARG A 534 -8.57 18.65 -9.99
C ARG A 534 -8.05 17.21 -9.96
N PRO A 535 -7.62 16.66 -8.81
CA PRO A 535 -7.18 15.28 -8.73
C PRO A 535 -8.36 14.32 -8.96
N LEU A 536 -8.19 13.42 -9.93
CA LEU A 536 -9.15 12.38 -10.26
C LEU A 536 -8.69 10.99 -9.76
N LYS A 537 -7.41 10.89 -9.36
CA LYS A 537 -6.77 9.66 -8.84
C LYS A 537 -6.05 9.94 -7.52
N GLY A 538 -5.65 8.86 -6.85
CA GLY A 538 -4.82 8.92 -5.65
C GLY A 538 -5.51 9.50 -4.41
N ARG A 539 -4.70 9.73 -3.38
CA ARG A 539 -5.16 10.22 -2.06
C ARG A 539 -5.70 11.66 -2.10
N ALA A 540 -5.23 12.47 -3.03
CA ALA A 540 -5.69 13.85 -3.17
C ALA A 540 -7.13 13.97 -3.71
N ARG A 541 -7.72 12.91 -4.30
CA ARG A 541 -9.08 12.94 -4.86
C ARG A 541 -10.15 13.40 -3.86
N PRO A 542 -10.21 12.90 -2.62
CA PRO A 542 -11.18 13.38 -1.63
C PRO A 542 -10.96 14.83 -1.19
N LEU A 543 -9.74 15.34 -1.34
CA LEU A 543 -9.32 16.69 -0.96
C LEU A 543 -9.15 17.62 -2.18
N ALA A 544 -9.88 17.37 -3.27
CA ALA A 544 -9.72 18.05 -4.56
C ALA A 544 -9.73 19.58 -4.44
N GLU A 545 -10.59 20.14 -3.60
CA GLU A 545 -10.69 21.60 -3.40
C GLU A 545 -9.45 22.18 -2.71
N LYS A 546 -8.85 21.45 -1.76
CA LYS A 546 -7.60 21.87 -1.10
C LYS A 546 -6.40 21.80 -2.03
N SER A 547 -6.44 20.86 -2.98
CA SER A 547 -5.38 20.65 -3.96
C SER A 547 -5.33 21.73 -5.05
N LEU A 548 -6.42 22.49 -5.28
CA LEU A 548 -6.45 23.56 -6.29
C LEU A 548 -5.48 24.70 -5.93
N GLY A 549 -4.76 25.17 -6.93
CA GLY A 549 -3.73 26.18 -6.75
C GLY A 549 -2.34 25.65 -6.37
N HIS A 550 -2.23 24.33 -6.08
CA HIS A 550 -0.97 23.68 -5.75
C HIS A 550 -0.67 22.58 -6.78
N PRO A 551 0.59 22.45 -7.22
CA PRO A 551 0.98 21.39 -8.17
C PRO A 551 0.93 20.01 -7.51
N ASP A 552 0.86 18.96 -8.35
CA ASP A 552 0.92 17.57 -7.88
C ASP A 552 2.33 17.20 -7.38
N PRO A 553 2.49 16.65 -6.16
CA PRO A 553 3.81 16.32 -5.61
C PRO A 553 4.57 15.27 -6.44
N GLY A 554 3.88 14.32 -7.04
CA GLY A 554 4.48 13.32 -7.93
C GLY A 554 4.96 13.94 -9.25
N ALA A 555 4.21 14.87 -9.82
CA ALA A 555 4.63 15.60 -11.02
C ALA A 555 5.85 16.49 -10.74
N VAL A 556 5.88 17.15 -9.57
CA VAL A 556 7.00 17.99 -9.14
C VAL A 556 8.25 17.14 -8.91
N SER A 557 8.18 16.05 -8.16
CA SER A 557 9.33 15.18 -7.91
C SER A 557 9.90 14.60 -9.21
N PHE A 558 9.04 14.20 -10.16
CA PHE A 558 9.48 13.75 -11.48
C PHE A 558 10.19 14.86 -12.26
N ALA A 559 9.65 16.09 -12.29
CA ALA A 559 10.25 17.21 -12.99
C ALA A 559 11.62 17.62 -12.41
N LEU A 560 11.78 17.59 -11.09
CA LEU A 560 13.06 17.82 -10.40
C LEU A 560 14.12 16.79 -10.82
N ILE A 561 13.74 15.51 -10.83
CA ILE A 561 14.62 14.41 -11.25
C ILE A 561 15.00 14.57 -12.73
N ALA A 562 14.04 14.83 -13.62
CA ALA A 562 14.28 15.04 -15.03
C ALA A 562 15.25 16.21 -15.29
N THR A 563 15.08 17.31 -14.56
CA THR A 563 15.95 18.49 -14.66
C THR A 563 17.39 18.18 -14.20
N ARG A 564 17.55 17.44 -13.09
CA ARG A 564 18.87 17.03 -12.59
C ARG A 564 19.61 16.13 -13.60
N ILE A 565 18.92 15.13 -14.15
CA ILE A 565 19.50 14.21 -15.15
C ILE A 565 19.91 14.98 -16.40
N SER A 566 19.07 15.87 -16.89
CA SER A 566 19.37 16.72 -18.06
C SER A 566 20.61 17.59 -17.87
N ALA A 567 20.73 18.23 -16.70
CA ALA A 567 21.88 19.09 -16.40
C ALA A 567 23.20 18.31 -16.38
N SER A 568 23.20 17.07 -15.95
CA SER A 568 24.40 16.22 -15.90
C SER A 568 24.87 15.73 -17.28
N THR A 569 23.99 15.72 -18.27
CA THR A 569 24.33 15.34 -19.65
C THR A 569 24.75 16.51 -20.53
N SER A 570 24.52 17.75 -20.09
CA SER A 570 24.75 18.96 -20.87
C SER A 570 26.08 19.70 -20.57
N GLY A 571 26.91 19.25 -19.58
CA GLY A 571 28.13 19.95 -19.15
C GLY A 571 27.84 21.16 -18.22
N PRO A 572 28.85 21.83 -17.63
CA PRO A 572 28.62 22.80 -16.58
C PRO A 572 28.08 24.12 -17.11
N ASP A 573 26.76 24.29 -17.18
CA ASP A 573 26.12 25.58 -17.28
C ASP A 573 25.25 25.86 -16.06
N THR A 574 25.62 26.97 -15.41
CA THR A 574 25.11 27.49 -14.15
C THR A 574 23.70 28.05 -14.31
N ASN A 575 22.64 27.30 -14.01
CA ASN A 575 21.36 27.91 -13.58
C ASN A 575 20.31 26.93 -13.02
N THR A 576 20.64 26.08 -12.06
CA THR A 576 19.67 25.10 -11.50
C THR A 576 18.92 25.61 -10.26
N SER A 577 19.34 26.70 -9.62
CA SER A 577 18.70 27.19 -8.39
C SER A 577 17.40 27.97 -8.61
N SER A 578 17.14 28.50 -9.82
CA SER A 578 15.95 29.33 -10.07
C SER A 578 14.69 28.51 -10.42
N THR A 579 14.88 27.30 -10.95
CA THR A 579 13.76 26.46 -11.41
C THR A 579 13.11 25.70 -10.24
N ALA A 580 13.91 25.22 -9.29
CA ALA A 580 13.41 24.56 -8.09
C ALA A 580 12.57 25.51 -7.22
N SER A 581 13.03 26.78 -7.07
CA SER A 581 12.31 27.81 -6.31
C SER A 581 10.96 28.22 -6.93
N ARG A 582 10.80 28.07 -8.26
CA ARG A 582 9.53 28.37 -8.94
C ARG A 582 8.48 27.28 -8.79
N LEU A 583 8.89 26.03 -8.72
CA LEU A 583 7.97 24.89 -8.53
C LEU A 583 7.39 24.85 -7.12
N ALA A 584 8.15 25.33 -6.13
CA ALA A 584 7.76 25.25 -4.72
C ALA A 584 6.97 26.45 -4.20
N ASN A 585 7.16 27.65 -4.78
CA ASN A 585 6.45 28.87 -4.42
C ASN A 585 5.89 29.52 -5.70
N PRO A 586 4.73 29.12 -6.22
CA PRO A 586 4.07 29.87 -7.27
C PRO A 586 3.74 31.27 -6.72
N GLU A 587 4.20 32.33 -7.40
CA GLU A 587 3.76 33.69 -7.08
C GLU A 587 2.23 33.75 -7.12
N PRO A 588 1.58 34.36 -6.11
CA PRO A 588 0.13 34.51 -6.13
C PRO A 588 -0.24 35.31 -7.39
N ALA A 589 -1.12 34.75 -8.20
CA ALA A 589 -1.68 35.42 -9.36
C ALA A 589 -2.23 36.78 -8.91
N GLU A 590 -1.71 37.87 -9.45
CA GLU A 590 -2.23 39.21 -9.21
C GLU A 590 -3.74 39.20 -9.54
N GLN A 591 -4.55 39.25 -8.50
CA GLN A 591 -5.97 39.56 -8.65
C GLN A 591 -6.06 41.02 -9.14
N GLY A 592 -6.26 41.14 -10.45
CA GLY A 592 -6.57 42.42 -11.07
C GLY A 592 -7.80 43.03 -10.41
N ALA A 593 -7.58 44.07 -9.63
CA ALA A 593 -8.60 44.98 -9.14
C ALA A 593 -9.29 45.62 -10.35
N GLN A 594 -10.56 45.30 -10.59
CA GLN A 594 -11.48 46.17 -11.30
C GLN A 594 -12.61 46.55 -10.36
N ALA A 595 -12.77 47.88 -10.29
CA ALA A 595 -13.67 48.70 -9.49
C ALA A 595 -15.12 48.23 -9.36
#